data_e6374a5c92228a3af59b20af0aaf4f2a
#
_entry.id   e6374a5c92228a3af59b20af0aaf4f2a
#
_cell.length_a   1.000
_cell.length_b   1.000
_cell.length_c   1.000
_cell.angle_alpha   90.00
_cell.angle_beta   90.00
_cell.angle_gamma   90.00
#
_symmetry.space_group_name_H-M   'P 1'
#
loop_
_entity.id
_entity.type
_entity.pdbx_description
1 polymer ?
#
loop_
_entity_poly.entity_id
_entity_poly.type
_entity_poly.pdbx_seq_one_letter_code
_entity_poly.pdbx_strand_id
1 'polypeptide(L)'
;MQLTSPAFTDGQPIPPQYAFCKPSAVGHVALSQNFNPPLAWSGVPQGTQSLVLICHDPDVPSRADDVNLDGHTVPADLPRVDFFHWVLTDIPASRTHIAEKEFSH
;
A
#
# COMPACT_ATOMS: atom_id res chain seq x y z
N MET A 1 1.20 -1.34 20.31
CA MET A 1 2.10 -1.50 19.15
C MET A 1 1.89 -0.33 18.20
N GLN A 2 2.96 0.25 17.67
CA GLN A 2 2.90 1.40 16.80
C GLN A 2 3.67 1.11 15.51
N LEU A 3 3.08 1.49 14.36
CA LEU A 3 3.67 1.32 13.03
C LEU A 3 3.91 2.72 12.43
N THR A 4 5.10 2.93 11.90
CA THR A 4 5.49 4.20 11.27
C THR A 4 6.31 3.96 10.00
N SER A 5 6.43 4.99 9.18
CA SER A 5 7.36 5.00 8.05
C SER A 5 8.23 6.25 8.10
N PRO A 6 9.54 6.14 7.84
CA PRO A 6 10.38 7.33 7.68
C PRO A 6 10.15 8.05 6.35
N ALA A 7 9.42 7.44 5.42
CA ALA A 7 9.20 8.00 4.08
C ALA A 7 7.92 8.84 3.97
N PHE A 8 6.95 8.65 4.86
CA PHE A 8 5.70 9.40 4.83
C PHE A 8 5.05 9.44 6.21
N THR A 9 4.16 10.40 6.40
CA THR A 9 3.45 10.61 7.65
C THR A 9 2.05 10.02 7.56
N ASP A 10 1.54 9.47 8.66
CA ASP A 10 0.18 8.96 8.74
C ASP A 10 -0.84 10.04 8.31
N GLY A 11 -1.81 9.62 7.49
CA GLY A 11 -2.83 10.51 6.94
C GLY A 11 -2.38 11.37 5.76
N GLN A 12 -1.11 11.29 5.34
CA GLN A 12 -0.58 12.02 4.19
C GLN A 12 -0.41 11.10 2.97
N PRO A 13 -0.35 11.67 1.75
CA PRO A 13 -0.12 10.89 0.54
C PRO A 13 1.17 10.08 0.61
N ILE A 14 1.11 8.85 0.12
CA ILE A 14 2.28 7.99 -0.02
C ILE A 14 3.03 8.38 -1.28
N PRO A 15 4.37 8.56 -1.22
CA PRO A 15 5.16 8.90 -2.41
C PRO A 15 4.98 7.92 -3.57
N PRO A 16 4.97 8.42 -4.83
CA PRO A 16 4.64 7.60 -6.00
C PRO A 16 5.53 6.38 -6.22
N GLN A 17 6.77 6.38 -5.74
CA GLN A 17 7.68 5.24 -5.90
C GLN A 17 7.17 3.96 -5.23
N TYR A 18 6.26 4.08 -4.28
CA TYR A 18 5.66 2.95 -3.57
C TYR A 18 4.35 2.48 -4.21
N ALA A 19 3.91 3.13 -5.27
CA ALA A 19 2.70 2.78 -5.99
C ALA A 19 3.01 1.96 -7.24
N PHE A 20 2.05 1.12 -7.63
CA PHE A 20 2.13 0.37 -8.90
C PHE A 20 2.05 1.31 -10.09
N CYS A 21 1.15 2.30 -10.01
CA CYS A 21 0.95 3.31 -11.04
C CYS A 21 0.94 4.71 -10.44
N LYS A 22 1.23 5.70 -11.27
CA LYS A 22 1.15 7.12 -10.93
C LYS A 22 0.41 7.88 -12.03
N PRO A 23 -0.18 9.05 -11.73
CA PRO A 23 -0.78 9.89 -12.75
C PRO A 23 0.20 10.23 -13.87
N SER A 24 -0.30 10.26 -15.10
CA SER A 24 0.47 10.62 -16.28
C SER A 24 -0.34 11.52 -17.20
N ALA A 25 0.32 12.48 -17.83
CA ALA A 25 -0.31 13.36 -18.84
C ALA A 25 -0.68 12.59 -20.10
N VAL A 26 -0.06 11.44 -20.33
CA VAL A 26 -0.32 10.59 -21.51
C VAL A 26 -0.89 9.26 -20.99
N GLY A 27 -2.12 8.93 -21.43
CA GLY A 27 -2.76 7.66 -21.08
C GLY A 27 -3.26 7.54 -19.64
N HIS A 28 -3.44 8.67 -18.93
CA HIS A 28 -3.94 8.80 -17.55
C HIS A 28 -2.99 8.29 -16.48
N VAL A 29 -2.38 7.11 -16.65
CA VAL A 29 -1.46 6.52 -15.69
C VAL A 29 -0.22 5.98 -16.38
N ALA A 30 0.88 5.96 -15.65
CA ALA A 30 2.12 5.29 -16.02
C ALA A 30 2.54 4.35 -14.91
N LEU A 31 3.27 3.30 -15.25
CA LEU A 31 3.85 2.43 -14.22
C LEU A 31 4.80 3.22 -13.34
N SER A 32 4.77 2.94 -12.07
CA SER A 32 5.70 3.48 -11.09
C SER A 32 6.64 2.37 -10.62
N GLN A 33 7.50 2.70 -9.65
CA GLN A 33 8.55 1.78 -9.22
C GLN A 33 8.01 0.61 -8.39
N ASN A 34 6.87 0.79 -7.76
CA ASN A 34 6.20 -0.24 -6.97
C ASN A 34 7.10 -0.84 -5.88
N PHE A 35 7.93 0.00 -5.26
CA PHE A 35 8.79 -0.44 -4.17
C PHE A 35 7.97 -0.64 -2.91
N ASN A 36 8.33 -1.61 -2.08
CA ASN A 36 7.80 -1.61 -0.73
C ASN A 36 8.44 -0.44 0.04
N PRO A 37 7.64 0.32 0.83
CA PRO A 37 8.17 1.42 1.62
C PRO A 37 9.00 0.92 2.79
N PRO A 38 9.88 1.76 3.34
CA PRO A 38 10.50 1.47 4.62
C PRO A 38 9.45 1.60 5.72
N LEU A 39 9.39 0.63 6.62
CA LEU A 39 8.45 0.59 7.74
C LEU A 39 9.18 0.24 9.01
N ALA A 40 8.70 0.78 10.12
CA ALA A 40 9.22 0.47 11.45
C ALA A 40 8.07 0.32 12.44
N TRP A 41 8.24 -0.53 13.42
CA TRP A 41 7.24 -0.72 14.46
C TRP A 41 7.90 -0.91 15.82
N SER A 42 7.13 -0.63 16.85
CA SER A 42 7.55 -0.69 18.25
C SER A 42 6.41 -1.19 19.13
N GLY A 43 6.75 -1.57 20.35
CA GLY A 43 5.75 -1.99 21.32
C GLY A 43 5.10 -3.32 20.99
N VAL A 44 5.84 -4.25 20.39
CA VAL A 44 5.35 -5.61 20.13
C VAL A 44 4.97 -6.27 21.46
N PRO A 45 3.73 -6.78 21.61
CA PRO A 45 3.31 -7.38 22.86
C PRO A 45 4.19 -8.58 23.27
N GLN A 46 4.41 -8.71 24.57
CA GLN A 46 5.12 -9.86 25.11
C GLN A 46 4.35 -11.15 24.76
N GLY A 47 5.08 -12.20 24.39
CA GLY A 47 4.47 -13.47 23.99
C GLY A 47 4.11 -13.57 22.52
N THR A 48 4.35 -12.51 21.74
CA THR A 48 4.13 -12.54 20.28
C THR A 48 5.06 -13.56 19.63
N GLN A 49 4.49 -14.46 18.85
CA GLN A 49 5.24 -15.52 18.16
C GLN A 49 5.71 -15.06 16.78
N SER A 50 4.85 -14.35 16.05
CA SER A 50 5.15 -13.82 14.72
C SER A 50 4.28 -12.61 14.44
N LEU A 51 4.60 -11.90 13.35
CA LEU A 51 3.87 -10.73 12.90
C LEU A 51 3.38 -10.93 11.47
N VAL A 52 2.31 -10.24 11.12
CA VAL A 52 1.76 -10.16 9.77
C VAL A 52 1.65 -8.69 9.40
N LEU A 53 2.09 -8.35 8.19
CA LEU A 53 1.93 -7.02 7.62
C LEU A 53 0.92 -7.09 6.47
N ILE A 54 -0.06 -6.20 6.49
CA ILE A 54 -1.10 -6.14 5.48
C ILE A 54 -1.17 -4.71 4.93
N CYS A 55 -1.09 -4.57 3.60
CA CYS A 55 -1.40 -3.33 2.91
C CYS A 55 -2.83 -3.44 2.37
N HIS A 56 -3.76 -2.78 3.04
CA HIS A 56 -5.19 -2.88 2.81
C HIS A 56 -5.73 -1.59 2.22
N ASP A 57 -6.47 -1.72 1.13
CA ASP A 57 -7.15 -0.61 0.47
C ASP A 57 -8.67 -0.87 0.51
N PRO A 58 -9.42 -0.14 1.34
CA PRO A 58 -10.87 -0.31 1.44
C PRO A 58 -11.63 0.48 0.37
N ASP A 59 -10.96 1.13 -0.56
CA ASP A 59 -11.55 2.12 -1.46
C ASP A 59 -11.45 1.75 -2.94
N VAL A 60 -11.27 0.47 -3.22
CA VAL A 60 -11.17 -0.01 -4.61
C VAL A 60 -12.55 -0.03 -5.26
N PRO A 61 -12.71 0.48 -6.50
CA PRO A 61 -13.99 0.40 -7.20
C PRO A 61 -14.50 -1.03 -7.29
N SER A 62 -15.79 -1.23 -6.99
CA SER A 62 -16.40 -2.55 -7.04
C SER A 62 -16.56 -3.11 -8.46
N ARG A 63 -16.42 -2.24 -9.48
CA ARG A 63 -16.44 -2.61 -10.90
C ARG A 63 -15.39 -1.78 -11.65
N ALA A 64 -14.82 -2.38 -12.68
CA ALA A 64 -13.76 -1.75 -13.48
C ALA A 64 -14.27 -1.10 -14.78
N ASP A 65 -15.58 -0.96 -14.96
CA ASP A 65 -16.19 -0.51 -16.21
C ASP A 65 -15.66 0.85 -16.69
N ASP A 66 -15.37 1.75 -15.75
CA ASP A 66 -14.92 3.11 -16.03
C ASP A 66 -13.47 3.34 -15.60
N VAL A 67 -12.75 2.30 -15.21
CA VAL A 67 -11.39 2.44 -14.70
C VAL A 67 -10.40 2.59 -15.85
N ASN A 68 -9.61 3.66 -15.82
CA ASN A 68 -8.53 3.95 -16.77
C ASN A 68 -9.00 3.93 -18.24
N LEU A 69 -10.18 4.47 -18.50
CA LEU A 69 -10.73 4.62 -19.84
C LEU A 69 -10.92 6.09 -20.20
N ASP A 70 -10.54 6.46 -21.43
CA ASP A 70 -10.71 7.81 -21.93
C ASP A 70 -12.19 8.21 -21.94
N GLY A 71 -12.50 9.42 -21.44
CA GLY A 71 -13.86 9.92 -21.39
C GLY A 71 -14.73 9.28 -20.30
N HIS A 72 -14.18 8.37 -19.51
CA HIS A 72 -14.88 7.71 -18.41
C HIS A 72 -14.43 8.26 -17.06
N THR A 73 -15.37 8.35 -16.13
CA THR A 73 -15.08 8.72 -14.74
C THR A 73 -15.70 7.66 -13.84
N VAL A 74 -14.93 7.16 -12.89
CA VAL A 74 -15.45 6.23 -11.87
C VAL A 74 -16.45 7.01 -11.01
N PRO A 75 -17.74 6.60 -10.95
CA PRO A 75 -18.72 7.32 -10.15
C PRO A 75 -18.33 7.39 -8.68
N ALA A 76 -18.48 8.57 -8.08
CA ALA A 76 -18.18 8.76 -6.66
C ALA A 76 -19.07 7.91 -5.74
N ASP A 77 -20.29 7.60 -6.19
CA ASP A 77 -21.25 6.80 -5.44
C ASP A 77 -21.17 5.30 -5.74
N LEU A 78 -20.25 4.87 -6.63
CA LEU A 78 -20.00 3.46 -6.86
C LEU A 78 -19.49 2.82 -5.56
N PRO A 79 -20.11 1.71 -5.11
CA PRO A 79 -19.63 1.02 -3.92
C PRO A 79 -18.15 0.65 -4.03
N ARG A 80 -17.44 0.80 -2.93
CA ARG A 80 -16.03 0.45 -2.82
C ARG A 80 -15.89 -0.89 -2.12
N VAL A 81 -14.83 -1.61 -2.48
CA VAL A 81 -14.54 -2.94 -1.92
C VAL A 81 -13.11 -2.98 -1.40
N ASP A 82 -12.87 -3.94 -0.52
CA ASP A 82 -11.54 -4.17 0.03
C ASP A 82 -10.63 -4.83 -1.00
N PHE A 83 -9.39 -4.40 -1.03
CA PHE A 83 -8.32 -5.05 -1.80
C PHE A 83 -7.05 -5.09 -0.95
N PHE A 84 -6.41 -6.25 -0.93
CA PHE A 84 -5.16 -6.43 -0.20
C PHE A 84 -4.00 -6.38 -1.19
N HIS A 85 -3.31 -5.26 -1.23
CA HIS A 85 -2.20 -5.04 -2.15
C HIS A 85 -0.97 -5.87 -1.81
N TRP A 86 -0.78 -6.16 -0.52
CA TRP A 86 0.38 -6.89 -0.05
C TRP A 86 0.09 -7.53 1.29
N VAL A 87 0.47 -8.80 1.41
CA VAL A 87 0.38 -9.56 2.67
C VAL A 87 1.72 -10.23 2.89
N LEU A 88 2.38 -9.89 4.00
CA LEU A 88 3.65 -10.51 4.40
C LEU A 88 3.42 -11.23 5.73
N THR A 89 3.66 -12.53 5.73
CA THR A 89 3.45 -13.39 6.91
C THR A 89 4.78 -13.86 7.49
N ASP A 90 4.70 -14.50 8.66
CA ASP A 90 5.83 -15.15 9.32
C ASP A 90 7.00 -14.20 9.59
N ILE A 91 6.70 -12.94 9.88
CA ILE A 91 7.72 -11.98 10.28
C ILE A 91 8.15 -12.35 11.71
N PRO A 92 9.44 -12.58 11.96
CA PRO A 92 9.92 -12.89 13.31
C PRO A 92 9.53 -11.78 14.30
N ALA A 93 9.08 -12.17 15.49
CA ALA A 93 8.68 -11.22 16.53
C ALA A 93 9.82 -10.29 16.96
N SER A 94 11.07 -10.69 16.74
CA SER A 94 12.26 -9.89 17.04
C SER A 94 12.54 -8.80 16.00
N ARG A 95 11.91 -8.87 14.84
CA ARG A 95 12.12 -7.89 13.77
C ARG A 95 11.36 -6.61 14.08
N THR A 96 11.96 -5.44 13.86
CA THR A 96 11.38 -4.13 14.16
C THR A 96 11.24 -3.21 12.96
N HIS A 97 11.71 -3.62 11.79
CA HIS A 97 11.63 -2.78 10.59
C HIS A 97 11.75 -3.60 9.31
N ILE A 98 11.36 -2.97 8.21
CA ILE A 98 11.54 -3.44 6.85
C ILE A 98 12.23 -2.31 6.09
N ALA A 99 13.30 -2.62 5.36
CA ALA A 99 13.99 -1.64 4.54
C ALA A 99 13.22 -1.37 3.24
N GLU A 100 13.37 -0.16 2.71
CA GLU A 100 12.85 0.16 1.38
C GLU A 100 13.38 -0.84 0.35
N LYS A 101 12.52 -1.32 -0.53
CA LYS A 101 12.82 -2.28 -1.62
C LYS A 101 13.18 -3.69 -1.14
N GLU A 102 13.17 -3.95 0.13
CA GLU A 102 13.64 -5.25 0.66
C GLU A 102 12.90 -6.44 0.05
N PHE A 103 11.62 -6.27 -0.26
CA PHE A 103 10.73 -7.31 -0.80
C PHE A 103 10.24 -7.02 -2.22
N SER A 104 10.78 -6.00 -2.89
CA SER A 104 10.42 -5.63 -4.24
C SER A 104 11.65 -5.51 -5.14
N HIS A 105 11.46 -5.77 -6.42
CA HIS A 105 12.54 -5.79 -7.40
C HIS A 105 12.37 -4.70 -8.45
#